data_f2e4f8c52e862f0ec415d405c5ba159f
#
_entry.id   f2e4f8c52e862f0ec415d405c5ba159f
#
_cell.length_a   1.000
_cell.length_b   1.000
_cell.length_c   1.000
_cell.angle_alpha   90.00
_cell.angle_beta   90.00
_cell.angle_gamma   90.00
#
_symmetry.space_group_name_H-M   'P 1'
#
loop_
_entity.id
_entity.type
_entity.pdbx_description
1 polymer ?
#
loop_
_entity_poly.entity_id
_entity_poly.type
_entity_poly.pdbx_seq_one_letter_code
_entity_poly.pdbx_strand_id
1 'polypeptide(L)'
;MKHQRSTTVLGLTLAAALAVAACGSDDEPAADEPADTEASADTEAPAETEAPADTEAPADTEAPADTEAPADTEAPADTEAPADTEPTDGGEAVSLAGLCPDTVGIQLDWMPEAEHGFVYQLVGDGYEIDAGNAYVTGPLVDSNGNETGVDIQIRSGGAAQGFSPVTTLLYQNDPEDVLLGYVYTDEAIQFSGDFPTIAIESGFEKNPQMIMWDPETYPDVTGIADLGTEGVTIRYFGGAAYMDYFTGSGILSSDQVDGSYSGDPSLFIADEGTAAQQGFGSAEPYLYENELEGWLKPVAYEYINDLGWENYAESIATRPENIETYSECFAGLVPLIQQASIDYLEDPAETNEVILDAVDQFGADFGWDYTPGTAEYGIETIKADGLVANGPDDIVGNFDMDRVNGLIELAVPIYEAQGASPMEGVTAEDIVTNEFIDPSIGL
;
A
#
# COMPACT_ATOMS: atom_id res chain seq x y z
N MET A 1 36.79 60.84 3.62
CA MET A 1 37.93 60.42 2.79
C MET A 1 37.53 59.04 2.23
N LYS A 2 37.08 59.06 1.03
CA LYS A 2 37.40 58.37 -0.25
C LYS A 2 38.24 57.11 -0.07
N HIS A 3 37.65 55.92 -0.42
CA HIS A 3 38.09 55.19 -1.62
C HIS A 3 37.08 54.10 -1.99
N GLN A 4 36.41 54.32 -3.15
CA GLN A 4 35.74 53.29 -3.97
C GLN A 4 36.82 52.41 -4.59
N ARG A 5 36.57 51.10 -4.66
CA ARG A 5 37.13 50.25 -5.70
C ARG A 5 36.02 49.32 -6.26
N SER A 6 35.72 49.63 -7.52
CA SER A 6 34.92 48.87 -8.46
C SER A 6 35.68 47.64 -8.88
N THR A 7 35.06 46.45 -8.97
CA THR A 7 35.63 45.32 -9.71
C THR A 7 34.55 44.70 -10.58
N THR A 8 34.83 44.70 -11.83
CA THR A 8 34.05 44.33 -13.01
C THR A 8 33.87 42.81 -13.06
N VAL A 9 32.65 42.35 -13.27
CA VAL A 9 32.30 40.95 -13.57
C VAL A 9 32.43 40.75 -15.09
N LEU A 10 33.24 39.78 -15.48
CA LEU A 10 33.36 39.34 -16.86
C LEU A 10 32.52 38.07 -17.06
N GLY A 11 31.43 38.20 -17.81
CA GLY A 11 30.62 37.08 -18.22
C GLY A 11 31.28 36.29 -19.36
N LEU A 12 31.27 34.98 -19.26
CA LEU A 12 31.67 34.07 -20.34
C LEU A 12 30.43 33.24 -20.72
N THR A 13 29.81 33.61 -21.84
CA THR A 13 28.77 32.79 -22.50
C THR A 13 29.45 31.82 -23.45
N LEU A 14 29.28 30.51 -23.22
CA LEU A 14 29.70 29.46 -24.14
C LEU A 14 28.50 28.97 -24.94
N ALA A 15 28.45 29.33 -26.22
CA ALA A 15 27.50 28.82 -27.18
C ALA A 15 28.13 27.62 -27.93
N ALA A 16 27.53 26.43 -27.77
CA ALA A 16 27.90 25.26 -28.56
C ALA A 16 26.95 25.15 -29.74
N ALA A 17 27.47 25.32 -30.95
CA ALA A 17 26.78 25.11 -32.22
C ALA A 17 26.99 23.65 -32.65
N LEU A 18 25.90 22.89 -32.84
CA LEU A 18 25.93 21.61 -33.53
C LEU A 18 25.76 21.84 -35.03
N ALA A 19 26.74 21.44 -35.78
CA ALA A 19 26.71 21.39 -37.25
C ALA A 19 26.16 20.02 -37.68
N VAL A 20 25.04 20.04 -38.42
CA VAL A 20 24.53 18.88 -39.16
C VAL A 20 25.21 18.84 -40.51
N ALA A 21 25.93 17.77 -40.82
CA ALA A 21 26.40 17.47 -42.16
C ALA A 21 25.40 16.56 -42.88
N ALA A 22 24.78 17.10 -43.90
CA ALA A 22 24.00 16.35 -44.88
C ALA A 22 24.92 15.87 -45.99
N CYS A 23 24.87 14.60 -46.35
CA CYS A 23 25.29 14.11 -47.66
C CYS A 23 24.12 13.38 -48.26
N GLY A 24 23.63 13.94 -49.38
CA GLY A 24 22.63 13.36 -50.21
C GLY A 24 23.20 12.37 -51.23
N SER A 25 22.33 11.52 -51.73
CA SER A 25 22.39 11.05 -53.11
C SER A 25 20.94 10.69 -53.54
N ASP A 26 20.62 11.30 -54.67
CA ASP A 26 19.38 11.16 -55.44
C ASP A 26 19.25 9.71 -55.95
N ASP A 27 18.00 9.25 -56.02
CA ASP A 27 17.42 8.52 -57.16
C ASP A 27 15.92 8.27 -56.87
N GLU A 28 15.09 9.07 -57.61
CA GLU A 28 13.70 8.72 -57.88
C GLU A 28 13.63 7.71 -59.02
N PRO A 29 12.63 6.79 -59.00
CA PRO A 29 11.70 6.83 -60.10
C PRO A 29 10.21 6.69 -59.76
N ALA A 30 9.41 7.53 -60.42
CA ALA A 30 8.09 7.36 -61.03
C ALA A 30 6.99 6.62 -60.26
N ALA A 31 5.93 7.38 -60.08
CA ALA A 31 4.57 6.97 -59.72
C ALA A 31 3.99 5.94 -60.72
N ASP A 32 3.34 4.91 -60.16
CA ASP A 32 2.30 4.15 -60.86
C ASP A 32 1.04 4.13 -59.96
N GLU A 33 -0.08 4.61 -60.56
CA GLU A 33 -1.42 4.58 -59.98
C GLU A 33 -1.89 3.10 -59.88
N PRO A 34 -2.58 2.69 -58.81
CA PRO A 34 -3.27 1.43 -58.80
C PRO A 34 -4.64 1.51 -59.47
N ALA A 35 -4.87 0.58 -60.38
CA ALA A 35 -6.12 0.34 -61.11
C ALA A 35 -7.27 -0.06 -60.14
N ASP A 36 -8.46 0.39 -60.49
CA ASP A 36 -9.78 -0.01 -59.99
C ASP A 36 -9.90 -1.55 -59.92
N THR A 37 -10.26 -2.05 -58.74
CA THR A 37 -10.69 -3.44 -58.55
C THR A 37 -12.19 -3.44 -58.30
N GLU A 38 -12.92 -4.06 -59.23
CA GLU A 38 -14.37 -4.20 -59.29
C GLU A 38 -14.92 -4.86 -58.01
N ALA A 39 -16.12 -4.40 -57.59
CA ALA A 39 -16.92 -4.98 -56.53
C ALA A 39 -17.30 -6.42 -56.81
N SER A 40 -17.01 -7.31 -55.88
CA SER A 40 -17.46 -8.69 -55.82
C SER A 40 -18.81 -8.79 -55.10
N ALA A 41 -19.65 -9.61 -55.69
CA ALA A 41 -21.06 -9.84 -55.47
C ALA A 41 -21.45 -10.25 -54.04
N ASP A 42 -22.72 -9.92 -53.75
CA ASP A 42 -23.61 -10.30 -52.68
C ASP A 42 -23.31 -11.66 -52.03
N THR A 43 -23.08 -11.63 -50.70
CA THR A 43 -23.17 -12.80 -49.87
C THR A 43 -24.58 -12.85 -49.26
N GLU A 44 -25.31 -13.92 -49.61
CA GLU A 44 -26.67 -14.18 -49.09
C GLU A 44 -26.65 -14.29 -47.53
N ALA A 45 -27.67 -13.70 -46.90
CA ALA A 45 -27.96 -13.79 -45.49
C ALA A 45 -28.21 -15.26 -45.07
N PRO A 46 -27.73 -15.74 -43.95
CA PRO A 46 -28.06 -17.06 -43.40
C PRO A 46 -29.54 -17.14 -43.00
N ALA A 47 -30.17 -18.28 -43.31
CA ALA A 47 -31.55 -18.61 -43.01
C ALA A 47 -31.86 -18.53 -41.51
N GLU A 48 -33.03 -18.04 -41.18
CA GLU A 48 -33.59 -17.96 -39.84
C GLU A 48 -33.64 -19.37 -39.22
N THR A 49 -33.01 -19.49 -38.03
CA THR A 49 -33.10 -20.70 -37.19
C THR A 49 -34.43 -20.67 -36.45
N GLU A 50 -35.25 -21.69 -36.63
CA GLU A 50 -36.54 -21.85 -35.95
C GLU A 50 -36.34 -21.88 -34.44
N ALA A 51 -37.25 -21.17 -33.71
CA ALA A 51 -37.31 -21.16 -32.27
C ALA A 51 -37.57 -22.58 -31.70
N PRO A 52 -36.92 -22.95 -30.58
CA PRO A 52 -37.22 -24.24 -29.93
C PRO A 52 -38.64 -24.21 -29.32
N ALA A 53 -39.32 -25.39 -29.47
CA ALA A 53 -40.67 -25.63 -28.98
C ALA A 53 -40.78 -25.44 -27.45
N ASP A 54 -41.93 -24.91 -27.03
CA ASP A 54 -42.32 -24.70 -25.62
C ASP A 54 -42.11 -25.96 -24.78
N THR A 55 -41.32 -25.83 -23.71
CA THR A 55 -41.20 -26.86 -22.69
C THR A 55 -42.37 -26.70 -21.74
N GLU A 56 -43.19 -27.74 -21.58
CA GLU A 56 -44.31 -27.74 -20.65
C GLU A 56 -43.85 -27.44 -19.21
N ALA A 57 -44.62 -26.58 -18.49
CA ALA A 57 -44.42 -26.30 -17.09
C ALA A 57 -44.52 -27.54 -16.21
N PRO A 58 -43.68 -27.72 -15.18
CA PRO A 58 -43.80 -28.81 -14.25
C PRO A 58 -45.10 -28.68 -13.41
N ALA A 59 -45.75 -29.83 -13.19
CA ALA A 59 -46.98 -29.96 -12.42
C ALA A 59 -46.84 -29.45 -10.97
N ASP A 60 -47.88 -28.83 -10.49
CA ASP A 60 -48.03 -28.30 -9.12
C ASP A 60 -47.66 -29.38 -8.09
N THR A 61 -46.66 -29.03 -7.24
CA THR A 61 -46.34 -29.81 -6.04
C THR A 61 -47.31 -29.37 -4.94
N GLU A 62 -48.07 -30.31 -4.40
CA GLU A 62 -49.01 -30.08 -3.30
C GLU A 62 -48.29 -29.48 -2.10
N ALA A 63 -48.89 -28.47 -1.48
CA ALA A 63 -48.43 -27.83 -0.27
C ALA A 63 -48.37 -28.86 0.89
N PRO A 64 -47.31 -28.80 1.75
CA PRO A 64 -47.26 -29.65 2.93
C PRO A 64 -48.37 -29.24 3.93
N ALA A 65 -48.98 -30.29 4.55
CA ALA A 65 -50.03 -30.14 5.54
C ALA A 65 -49.60 -29.28 6.74
N ASP A 66 -50.54 -28.47 7.25
CA ASP A 66 -50.41 -27.63 8.42
C ASP A 66 -49.82 -28.39 9.61
N THR A 67 -48.66 -27.93 10.06
CA THR A 67 -48.08 -28.36 11.34
C THR A 67 -48.75 -27.51 12.44
N GLU A 68 -49.40 -28.20 13.40
CA GLU A 68 -50.02 -27.56 14.55
C GLU A 68 -49.00 -26.65 15.29
N ALA A 69 -49.47 -25.46 15.65
CA ALA A 69 -48.70 -24.50 16.45
C ALA A 69 -48.32 -25.13 17.80
N PRO A 70 -47.06 -24.94 18.28
CA PRO A 70 -46.71 -25.34 19.64
C PRO A 70 -47.46 -24.51 20.65
N ALA A 71 -47.90 -25.19 21.73
CA ALA A 71 -48.63 -24.61 22.86
C ALA A 71 -47.86 -23.44 23.48
N ASP A 72 -48.58 -22.40 23.90
CA ASP A 72 -48.10 -21.22 24.60
C ASP A 72 -47.14 -21.61 25.73
N THR A 73 -45.88 -21.21 25.58
CA THR A 73 -44.90 -21.22 26.66
C THR A 73 -45.10 -19.91 27.43
N GLU A 74 -45.41 -20.01 28.73
CA GLU A 74 -45.55 -18.86 29.63
C GLU A 74 -44.30 -17.96 29.50
N ALA A 75 -44.54 -16.65 29.39
CA ALA A 75 -43.49 -15.63 29.35
C ALA A 75 -42.59 -15.76 30.59
N PRO A 76 -41.26 -15.70 30.45
CA PRO A 76 -40.38 -15.61 31.61
C PRO A 76 -40.70 -14.32 32.37
N ALA A 77 -40.69 -14.42 33.71
CA ALA A 77 -40.89 -13.29 34.61
C ALA A 77 -39.86 -12.16 34.27
N ASP A 78 -40.33 -10.92 34.35
CA ASP A 78 -39.56 -9.70 34.18
C ASP A 78 -38.20 -9.83 34.90
N THR A 79 -37.16 -9.96 34.11
CA THR A 79 -35.78 -9.72 34.59
C THR A 79 -35.66 -8.21 34.69
N GLU A 80 -35.42 -7.70 35.90
CA GLU A 80 -35.09 -6.29 36.10
C GLU A 80 -34.01 -5.89 35.10
N ALA A 81 -34.26 -4.77 34.40
CA ALA A 81 -33.26 -4.16 33.51
C ALA A 81 -31.94 -4.05 34.27
N PRO A 82 -30.80 -4.38 33.65
CA PRO A 82 -29.51 -4.07 34.25
C PRO A 82 -29.50 -2.57 34.57
N ALA A 83 -29.10 -2.22 35.79
CA ALA A 83 -28.87 -0.85 36.17
C ALA A 83 -28.01 -0.19 35.11
N ASP A 84 -28.40 1.01 34.65
CA ASP A 84 -27.58 1.87 33.84
C ASP A 84 -26.17 1.85 34.46
N THR A 85 -25.24 1.21 33.80
CA THR A 85 -23.82 1.37 34.08
C THR A 85 -23.55 2.79 33.62
N GLU A 86 -23.37 3.73 34.57
CA GLU A 86 -22.85 5.02 34.26
C GLU A 86 -21.58 4.77 33.42
N PRO A 87 -21.34 5.53 32.30
CA PRO A 87 -20.13 5.39 31.53
C PRO A 87 -18.97 5.50 32.49
N THR A 88 -18.12 4.49 32.49
CA THR A 88 -16.84 4.51 33.21
C THR A 88 -16.12 5.76 32.75
N ASP A 89 -15.81 6.59 33.71
CA ASP A 89 -15.02 7.83 33.66
C ASP A 89 -14.04 7.78 32.50
N GLY A 90 -14.31 8.59 31.44
CA GLY A 90 -13.43 8.69 30.28
C GLY A 90 -12.06 9.10 30.81
N GLY A 91 -11.02 8.32 30.46
CA GLY A 91 -9.64 8.68 30.74
C GLY A 91 -9.40 10.15 30.33
N GLU A 92 -8.58 10.90 31.06
CA GLU A 92 -8.26 12.26 30.65
C GLU A 92 -7.80 12.23 29.19
N ALA A 93 -8.44 13.05 28.33
CA ALA A 93 -8.09 13.19 26.93
C ALA A 93 -6.58 13.50 26.79
N VAL A 94 -5.90 12.77 25.94
CA VAL A 94 -4.48 13.03 25.64
C VAL A 94 -4.37 14.38 24.95
N SER A 95 -3.55 15.30 25.49
CA SER A 95 -3.31 16.59 24.85
C SER A 95 -1.92 16.62 24.22
N LEU A 96 -1.89 16.86 22.92
CA LEU A 96 -0.66 17.05 22.12
C LEU A 96 -0.37 18.53 21.85
N ALA A 97 -1.27 19.43 22.23
CA ALA A 97 -1.14 20.86 22.01
C ALA A 97 0.14 21.43 22.66
N GLY A 98 1.01 22.02 21.84
CA GLY A 98 2.29 22.58 22.27
C GLY A 98 3.40 21.56 22.52
N LEU A 99 3.13 20.27 22.32
CA LEU A 99 4.11 19.19 22.29
C LEU A 99 4.45 18.82 20.86
N CYS A 100 3.42 18.69 20.00
CA CYS A 100 3.53 18.44 18.57
C CYS A 100 3.38 19.74 17.76
N PRO A 101 3.71 19.74 16.46
CA PRO A 101 3.26 20.77 15.53
C PRO A 101 1.74 20.97 15.58
N ASP A 102 1.24 22.15 15.21
CA ASP A 102 -0.21 22.41 15.16
C ASP A 102 -0.95 21.44 14.20
N THR A 103 -0.24 20.93 13.19
CA THR A 103 -0.68 19.86 12.29
C THR A 103 0.43 18.82 12.19
N VAL A 104 0.12 17.58 12.55
CA VAL A 104 1.02 16.44 12.37
C VAL A 104 0.85 15.89 10.96
N GLY A 105 1.80 16.20 10.07
CA GLY A 105 1.83 15.70 8.70
C GLY A 105 2.43 14.30 8.63
N ILE A 106 1.71 13.37 8.00
CA ILE A 106 2.14 11.99 7.74
C ILE A 106 2.15 11.75 6.23
N GLN A 107 3.29 11.41 5.66
CA GLN A 107 3.45 11.03 4.26
C GLN A 107 3.28 9.52 4.10
N LEU A 108 2.26 9.08 3.39
CA LEU A 108 2.08 7.68 3.02
C LEU A 108 3.00 7.31 1.85
N ASP A 109 3.22 6.02 1.67
CA ASP A 109 3.98 5.45 0.55
C ASP A 109 3.11 5.21 -0.69
N TRP A 110 1.79 5.03 -0.50
CA TRP A 110 0.83 4.76 -1.58
C TRP A 110 -0.44 5.62 -1.48
N MET A 111 -1.45 5.28 -2.30
CA MET A 111 -2.77 5.90 -2.35
C MET A 111 -3.64 5.36 -1.18
N PRO A 112 -4.76 6.03 -0.83
CA PRO A 112 -5.58 5.61 0.31
C PRO A 112 -6.16 4.20 0.13
N GLU A 113 -5.94 3.34 1.13
CA GLU A 113 -6.41 1.97 1.19
C GLU A 113 -6.43 1.44 2.64
N ALA A 114 -6.90 0.19 2.85
CA ALA A 114 -7.02 -0.40 4.18
C ALA A 114 -5.68 -0.56 4.92
N GLU A 115 -4.57 -0.72 4.20
CA GLU A 115 -3.23 -0.80 4.80
C GLU A 115 -2.87 0.47 5.57
N HIS A 116 -3.38 1.63 5.14
CA HIS A 116 -3.19 2.92 5.81
C HIS A 116 -4.24 3.20 6.91
N GLY A 117 -5.15 2.27 7.15
CA GLY A 117 -6.34 2.53 7.97
C GLY A 117 -6.04 3.00 9.40
N PHE A 118 -4.96 2.54 10.01
CA PHE A 118 -4.66 2.93 11.40
C PHE A 118 -4.28 4.41 11.57
N VAL A 119 -3.73 5.07 10.56
CA VAL A 119 -3.54 6.53 10.65
C VAL A 119 -4.81 7.30 10.25
N TYR A 120 -5.64 6.74 9.34
CA TYR A 120 -6.95 7.32 9.06
C TYR A 120 -7.91 7.20 10.25
N GLN A 121 -7.75 6.18 11.12
CA GLN A 121 -8.50 6.02 12.37
C GLN A 121 -8.30 7.21 13.34
N LEU A 122 -7.20 7.92 13.23
CA LEU A 122 -6.90 9.11 14.03
C LEU A 122 -7.56 10.40 13.52
N VAL A 123 -8.25 10.34 12.37
CA VAL A 123 -8.89 11.51 11.76
C VAL A 123 -10.29 11.69 12.36
N GLY A 124 -10.52 12.77 13.09
CA GLY A 124 -11.80 13.09 13.69
C GLY A 124 -12.80 13.73 12.72
N ASP A 125 -14.03 13.89 13.20
CA ASP A 125 -15.13 14.52 12.48
C ASP A 125 -14.79 15.91 11.93
N GLY A 126 -15.31 16.21 10.75
CA GLY A 126 -15.13 17.53 10.12
C GLY A 126 -13.82 17.68 9.34
N TYR A 127 -13.22 16.56 8.97
CA TYR A 127 -12.05 16.57 8.10
C TYR A 127 -12.32 17.23 6.74
N GLU A 128 -11.27 17.73 6.13
CA GLU A 128 -11.27 18.33 4.79
C GLU A 128 -10.36 17.51 3.85
N ILE A 129 -10.80 17.37 2.59
CA ILE A 129 -10.03 16.70 1.55
C ILE A 129 -9.53 17.74 0.54
N ASP A 130 -8.21 17.85 0.41
CA ASP A 130 -7.56 18.62 -0.65
C ASP A 130 -7.28 17.71 -1.84
N ALA A 131 -8.25 17.61 -2.74
CA ALA A 131 -8.13 16.76 -3.92
C ALA A 131 -6.97 17.18 -4.86
N GLY A 132 -6.57 18.45 -4.85
CA GLY A 132 -5.48 18.94 -5.70
C GLY A 132 -4.10 18.46 -5.26
N ASN A 133 -3.94 18.17 -3.98
CA ASN A 133 -2.70 17.68 -3.37
C ASN A 133 -2.80 16.21 -2.90
N ALA A 134 -4.00 15.62 -2.96
CA ALA A 134 -4.32 14.28 -2.44
C ALA A 134 -4.06 14.16 -0.93
N TYR A 135 -4.57 15.13 -0.13
CA TYR A 135 -4.43 15.18 1.32
C TYR A 135 -5.78 15.08 2.02
N VAL A 136 -5.80 14.44 3.18
CA VAL A 136 -6.90 14.48 4.15
C VAL A 136 -6.40 15.15 5.42
N THR A 137 -7.11 16.17 5.92
CA THR A 137 -6.72 16.91 7.12
C THR A 137 -7.92 17.04 8.05
N GLY A 138 -7.75 16.69 9.32
CA GLY A 138 -8.80 16.80 10.33
C GLY A 138 -8.24 16.88 11.74
N PRO A 139 -9.11 17.08 12.77
CA PRO A 139 -8.68 16.98 14.15
C PRO A 139 -8.04 15.61 14.41
N LEU A 140 -6.89 15.57 15.11
CA LEU A 140 -6.33 14.32 15.61
C LEU A 140 -7.09 13.92 16.86
N VAL A 141 -7.67 12.72 16.86
CA VAL A 141 -8.52 12.19 17.94
C VAL A 141 -7.91 10.95 18.60
N ASP A 142 -8.29 10.71 19.85
CA ASP A 142 -8.04 9.45 20.55
C ASP A 142 -9.15 8.40 20.27
N SER A 143 -9.01 7.19 20.78
CA SER A 143 -9.97 6.08 20.63
C SER A 143 -11.38 6.35 21.16
N ASN A 144 -11.58 7.42 21.91
CA ASN A 144 -12.89 7.87 22.40
C ASN A 144 -13.46 9.03 21.56
N GLY A 145 -12.77 9.43 20.47
CA GLY A 145 -13.13 10.58 19.65
C GLY A 145 -12.82 11.93 20.27
N ASN A 146 -12.01 12.00 21.34
CA ASN A 146 -11.63 13.28 21.94
C ASN A 146 -10.50 13.90 21.13
N GLU A 147 -10.65 15.20 20.82
CA GLU A 147 -9.61 15.98 20.12
C GLU A 147 -8.37 16.15 21.01
N THR A 148 -7.20 15.89 20.45
CA THR A 148 -5.89 16.03 21.12
C THR A 148 -5.39 17.48 21.17
N GLY A 149 -6.05 18.39 20.44
CA GLY A 149 -5.69 19.81 20.35
C GLY A 149 -4.68 20.13 19.26
N VAL A 150 -4.40 19.17 18.36
CA VAL A 150 -3.66 19.34 17.09
C VAL A 150 -4.43 18.68 15.96
N ASP A 151 -4.13 19.05 14.71
CA ASP A 151 -4.65 18.37 13.54
C ASP A 151 -3.71 17.26 13.07
N ILE A 152 -4.28 16.30 12.31
CA ILE A 152 -3.52 15.31 11.52
C ILE A 152 -3.72 15.61 10.05
N GLN A 153 -2.66 15.53 9.24
CA GLN A 153 -2.74 15.62 7.80
C GLN A 153 -2.11 14.38 7.17
N ILE A 154 -2.92 13.58 6.50
CA ILE A 154 -2.49 12.38 5.77
C ILE A 154 -2.27 12.75 4.31
N ARG A 155 -1.08 12.49 3.80
CA ARG A 155 -0.64 12.82 2.44
C ARG A 155 -0.43 11.56 1.65
N SER A 156 -1.21 11.35 0.60
CA SER A 156 -1.07 10.18 -0.27
C SER A 156 0.29 10.14 -0.96
N GLY A 157 0.82 8.94 -1.13
CA GLY A 157 2.06 8.63 -1.80
C GLY A 157 1.87 8.13 -3.24
N GLY A 158 2.68 7.18 -3.67
CA GLY A 158 2.58 6.53 -4.96
C GLY A 158 2.52 7.52 -6.12
N ALA A 159 1.48 7.39 -6.95
CA ALA A 159 1.26 8.25 -8.11
C ALA A 159 1.12 9.75 -7.75
N ALA A 160 0.57 10.08 -6.58
CA ALA A 160 0.43 11.45 -6.10
C ALA A 160 1.78 12.14 -5.85
N GLN A 161 2.83 11.38 -5.55
CA GLN A 161 4.19 11.88 -5.30
C GLN A 161 5.19 11.44 -6.40
N GLY A 162 4.68 11.00 -7.57
CA GLY A 162 5.51 10.55 -8.69
C GLY A 162 6.41 9.36 -8.34
N PHE A 163 5.93 8.48 -7.45
CA PHE A 163 6.63 7.29 -6.96
C PHE A 163 7.98 7.60 -6.28
N SER A 164 8.07 8.75 -5.61
CA SER A 164 9.25 9.11 -4.83
C SER A 164 9.28 8.31 -3.52
N PRO A 165 10.44 7.76 -3.10
CA PRO A 165 10.58 7.10 -1.80
C PRO A 165 10.23 8.04 -0.64
N VAL A 166 9.56 7.53 0.38
CA VAL A 166 9.12 8.34 1.53
C VAL A 166 10.30 8.90 2.33
N THR A 167 11.40 8.15 2.44
CA THR A 167 12.65 8.63 3.01
C THR A 167 13.11 9.94 2.34
N THR A 168 13.04 10.00 1.01
CA THR A 168 13.39 11.21 0.25
C THR A 168 12.38 12.35 0.48
N LEU A 169 11.08 12.03 0.53
CA LEU A 169 10.02 13.03 0.76
C LEU A 169 10.14 13.66 2.14
N LEU A 170 10.48 12.90 3.17
CA LEU A 170 10.74 13.42 4.51
C LEU A 170 11.86 14.49 4.52
N TYR A 171 12.89 14.35 3.68
CA TYR A 171 13.98 15.31 3.56
C TYR A 171 13.69 16.49 2.63
N GLN A 172 12.68 16.39 1.77
CA GLN A 172 12.25 17.48 0.89
C GLN A 172 11.28 18.46 1.57
N ASN A 173 10.63 18.03 2.66
CA ASN A 173 9.67 18.82 3.41
C ASN A 173 10.26 19.32 4.74
N ASP A 174 9.70 20.41 5.29
CA ASP A 174 10.00 20.84 6.67
C ASP A 174 9.33 19.88 7.66
N PRO A 175 9.98 19.51 8.80
CA PRO A 175 9.33 18.70 9.84
C PRO A 175 8.05 19.32 10.43
N GLU A 176 7.90 20.64 10.37
CA GLU A 176 6.66 21.32 10.77
C GLU A 176 5.51 21.05 9.77
N ASP A 177 5.83 20.67 8.52
CA ASP A 177 4.85 20.33 7.49
C ASP A 177 4.64 18.81 7.35
N VAL A 178 5.74 18.01 7.40
CA VAL A 178 5.74 16.53 7.33
C VAL A 178 6.68 16.01 8.40
N LEU A 179 6.12 15.57 9.50
CA LEU A 179 6.88 15.07 10.64
C LEU A 179 7.20 13.58 10.50
N LEU A 180 6.25 12.82 9.96
CA LEU A 180 6.26 11.37 9.90
C LEU A 180 6.05 10.86 8.47
N GLY A 181 6.43 9.61 8.23
CA GLY A 181 6.16 8.96 6.96
C GLY A 181 6.18 7.44 7.07
N TYR A 182 5.50 6.78 6.15
CA TYR A 182 5.48 5.33 6.01
C TYR A 182 6.76 4.87 5.32
N VAL A 183 7.63 4.22 6.06
CA VAL A 183 8.93 3.76 5.56
C VAL A 183 9.08 2.26 5.84
N TYR A 184 9.37 1.50 4.80
CA TYR A 184 9.75 0.11 4.95
C TYR A 184 11.15 0.02 5.57
N THR A 185 11.39 -0.94 6.46
CA THR A 185 12.71 -1.03 7.12
C THR A 185 13.84 -1.33 6.15
N ASP A 186 13.59 -2.02 5.03
CA ASP A 186 14.58 -2.22 3.99
C ASP A 186 14.83 -0.94 3.16
N GLU A 187 13.80 -0.08 2.91
CA GLU A 187 13.97 1.26 2.36
C GLU A 187 14.84 2.12 3.28
N ALA A 188 14.55 2.09 4.60
CA ALA A 188 15.36 2.81 5.58
C ALA A 188 16.83 2.37 5.56
N ILE A 189 17.11 1.08 5.41
CA ILE A 189 18.48 0.54 5.25
C ILE A 189 19.10 1.06 3.95
N GLN A 190 18.38 0.99 2.82
CA GLN A 190 18.87 1.45 1.51
C GLN A 190 19.32 2.91 1.55
N PHE A 191 18.53 3.78 2.16
CA PHE A 191 18.78 5.22 2.20
C PHE A 191 19.46 5.70 3.48
N SER A 192 19.90 4.81 4.35
CA SER A 192 20.50 5.15 5.66
C SER A 192 21.72 6.07 5.55
N GLY A 193 22.46 6.04 4.44
CA GLY A 193 23.61 6.92 4.21
C GLY A 193 23.27 8.31 3.68
N ASP A 194 22.20 8.43 2.89
CA ASP A 194 21.82 9.67 2.20
C ASP A 194 20.61 10.37 2.86
N PHE A 195 19.61 9.61 3.29
CA PHE A 195 18.36 10.08 3.89
C PHE A 195 17.96 9.21 5.09
N PRO A 196 18.78 9.20 6.18
CA PRO A 196 18.52 8.33 7.33
C PRO A 196 17.17 8.62 7.97
N THR A 197 16.44 7.57 8.30
CA THR A 197 15.18 7.64 9.05
C THR A 197 15.19 6.63 10.19
N ILE A 198 14.47 6.94 11.27
CA ILE A 198 14.25 6.04 12.39
C ILE A 198 12.75 5.79 12.51
N ALA A 199 12.33 4.55 12.39
CA ALA A 199 10.95 4.16 12.64
C ALA A 199 10.68 4.10 14.16
N ILE A 200 9.53 4.64 14.56
CA ILE A 200 9.11 4.79 15.97
C ILE A 200 7.91 3.90 16.31
N GLU A 201 7.29 3.31 15.29
CA GLU A 201 6.20 2.35 15.40
C GLU A 201 6.14 1.50 14.13
N SER A 202 5.81 0.22 14.26
CA SER A 202 5.71 -0.73 13.15
C SER A 202 4.26 -0.82 12.69
N GLY A 203 3.97 -0.39 11.46
CA GLY A 203 2.61 -0.48 10.89
C GLY A 203 2.15 -1.93 10.73
N PHE A 204 3.04 -2.82 10.29
CA PHE A 204 2.76 -4.22 10.03
C PHE A 204 3.78 -5.14 10.71
N GLU A 205 3.30 -6.16 11.42
CA GLU A 205 4.14 -7.26 11.91
C GLU A 205 4.63 -8.15 10.76
N LYS A 206 3.79 -8.38 9.74
CA LYS A 206 4.15 -9.13 8.54
C LYS A 206 3.89 -8.30 7.29
N ASN A 207 4.90 -8.16 6.44
CA ASN A 207 4.76 -7.44 5.18
C ASN A 207 3.68 -8.10 4.30
N PRO A 208 2.64 -7.36 3.86
CA PRO A 208 1.58 -7.88 2.98
C PRO A 208 2.04 -8.13 1.55
N GLN A 209 3.25 -7.73 1.17
CA GLN A 209 3.78 -7.92 -0.18
C GLN A 209 3.94 -9.40 -0.51
N MET A 210 3.50 -9.78 -1.70
CA MET A 210 3.42 -11.17 -2.16
C MET A 210 3.85 -11.33 -3.61
N ILE A 211 4.01 -12.60 -4.03
CA ILE A 211 4.03 -12.99 -5.44
C ILE A 211 2.80 -13.85 -5.69
N MET A 212 1.98 -13.47 -6.67
CA MET A 212 0.77 -14.18 -7.07
C MET A 212 0.91 -14.84 -8.43
N TRP A 213 0.10 -15.89 -8.65
CA TRP A 213 0.03 -16.66 -9.92
C TRP A 213 -1.38 -17.16 -10.18
N ASP A 214 -1.62 -17.59 -11.43
CA ASP A 214 -2.87 -18.24 -11.82
C ASP A 214 -2.86 -19.73 -11.41
N PRO A 215 -3.69 -20.17 -10.45
CA PRO A 215 -3.75 -21.57 -10.03
C PRO A 215 -4.37 -22.48 -11.09
N GLU A 216 -5.07 -21.96 -12.11
CA GLU A 216 -5.55 -22.76 -13.25
C GLU A 216 -4.40 -23.09 -14.21
N THR A 217 -3.50 -22.13 -14.43
CA THR A 217 -2.30 -22.32 -15.26
C THR A 217 -1.24 -23.17 -14.55
N TYR A 218 -1.09 -22.98 -13.23
CA TYR A 218 -0.08 -23.66 -12.40
C TYR A 218 -0.71 -24.41 -11.22
N PRO A 219 -1.49 -25.48 -11.48
CA PRO A 219 -2.26 -26.17 -10.43
C PRO A 219 -1.40 -26.95 -9.42
N ASP A 220 -0.14 -27.22 -9.74
CA ASP A 220 0.79 -27.96 -8.87
C ASP A 220 1.72 -27.02 -8.08
N VAL A 221 1.68 -25.71 -8.35
CA VAL A 221 2.47 -24.69 -7.64
C VAL A 221 1.79 -24.36 -6.30
N THR A 222 2.57 -24.45 -5.23
CA THR A 222 2.12 -24.14 -3.86
C THR A 222 2.86 -22.97 -3.22
N GLY A 223 3.89 -22.43 -3.90
CA GLY A 223 4.66 -21.29 -3.41
C GLY A 223 5.67 -20.77 -4.45
N ILE A 224 6.36 -19.69 -4.09
CA ILE A 224 7.32 -18.98 -4.96
C ILE A 224 8.48 -19.91 -5.40
N ALA A 225 8.92 -20.81 -4.52
CA ALA A 225 9.99 -21.75 -4.85
C ALA A 225 9.58 -22.75 -5.95
N ASP A 226 8.29 -23.12 -6.02
CA ASP A 226 7.76 -23.96 -7.08
C ASP A 226 7.75 -23.20 -8.42
N LEU A 227 7.39 -21.90 -8.41
CA LEU A 227 7.50 -21.03 -9.58
C LEU A 227 8.93 -21.00 -10.12
N GLY A 228 9.93 -20.95 -9.20
CA GLY A 228 11.34 -21.07 -9.53
C GLY A 228 11.65 -22.38 -10.24
N THR A 229 11.11 -23.51 -9.76
CA THR A 229 11.32 -24.84 -10.32
C THR A 229 10.66 -25.00 -11.72
N GLU A 230 9.47 -24.44 -11.88
CA GLU A 230 8.72 -24.47 -13.16
C GLU A 230 9.27 -23.49 -14.21
N GLY A 231 10.15 -22.57 -13.83
CA GLY A 231 10.74 -21.57 -14.72
C GLY A 231 9.76 -20.47 -15.12
N VAL A 232 8.81 -20.14 -14.22
CA VAL A 232 7.79 -19.11 -14.44
C VAL A 232 8.44 -17.72 -14.38
N THR A 233 8.09 -16.85 -15.33
CA THR A 233 8.52 -15.43 -15.25
C THR A 233 7.76 -14.71 -14.13
N ILE A 234 8.47 -13.94 -13.32
CA ILE A 234 7.90 -13.17 -12.21
C ILE A 234 8.11 -11.68 -12.48
N ARG A 235 7.00 -10.93 -12.59
CA ARG A 235 7.03 -9.48 -12.73
C ARG A 235 6.99 -8.82 -11.36
N TYR A 236 7.86 -7.83 -11.18
CA TYR A 236 7.99 -7.09 -9.94
C TYR A 236 8.41 -5.64 -10.18
N PHE A 237 8.32 -4.77 -9.20
CA PHE A 237 8.90 -3.42 -9.27
C PHE A 237 10.42 -3.52 -9.32
N GLY A 238 10.99 -3.08 -10.44
CA GLY A 238 12.43 -3.20 -10.69
C GLY A 238 13.25 -2.49 -9.61
N GLY A 239 14.28 -3.19 -9.11
CA GLY A 239 15.15 -2.69 -8.04
C GLY A 239 14.75 -3.14 -6.63
N ALA A 240 13.64 -3.86 -6.45
CA ALA A 240 13.26 -4.40 -5.16
C ALA A 240 14.27 -5.45 -4.68
N ALA A 241 14.87 -5.22 -3.52
CA ALA A 241 16.01 -6.01 -3.01
C ALA A 241 15.62 -7.45 -2.66
N TYR A 242 14.36 -7.72 -2.27
CA TYR A 242 13.89 -9.09 -2.03
C TYR A 242 14.04 -9.99 -3.26
N MET A 243 13.91 -9.43 -4.47
CA MET A 243 14.07 -10.21 -5.70
C MET A 243 15.54 -10.59 -5.94
N ASP A 244 16.48 -9.71 -5.61
CA ASP A 244 17.90 -10.03 -5.62
C ASP A 244 18.27 -11.06 -4.54
N TYR A 245 17.61 -11.00 -3.37
CA TYR A 245 17.72 -12.03 -2.36
C TYR A 245 17.21 -13.38 -2.86
N PHE A 246 16.06 -13.46 -3.51
CA PHE A 246 15.53 -14.71 -4.06
C PHE A 246 16.40 -15.30 -5.17
N THR A 247 16.94 -14.47 -6.04
CA THR A 247 17.85 -14.95 -7.09
C THR A 247 19.22 -15.32 -6.53
N GLY A 248 19.73 -14.57 -5.57
CA GLY A 248 21.01 -14.82 -4.91
C GLY A 248 21.02 -16.08 -4.03
N SER A 249 19.90 -16.38 -3.39
CA SER A 249 19.69 -17.60 -2.58
C SER A 249 19.34 -18.83 -3.41
N GLY A 250 19.03 -18.65 -4.71
CA GLY A 250 18.68 -19.74 -5.62
C GLY A 250 17.21 -20.22 -5.49
N ILE A 251 16.35 -19.45 -4.85
CA ILE A 251 14.89 -19.65 -4.86
C ILE A 251 14.37 -19.46 -6.27
N LEU A 252 14.82 -18.39 -6.93
CA LEU A 252 14.53 -18.08 -8.33
C LEU A 252 15.80 -18.03 -9.17
N SER A 253 15.67 -18.15 -10.48
CA SER A 253 16.75 -17.92 -11.42
C SER A 253 16.71 -16.49 -11.96
N SER A 254 17.85 -15.86 -12.19
CA SER A 254 17.93 -14.48 -12.65
C SER A 254 17.34 -14.25 -14.06
N ASP A 255 17.09 -15.31 -14.83
CA ASP A 255 16.42 -15.25 -16.12
C ASP A 255 14.89 -15.37 -16.03
N GLN A 256 14.34 -15.58 -14.84
CA GLN A 256 12.89 -15.63 -14.57
C GLN A 256 12.32 -14.29 -14.11
N VAL A 257 13.13 -13.32 -13.70
CA VAL A 257 12.67 -12.10 -13.06
C VAL A 257 12.59 -10.94 -14.06
N ASP A 258 11.46 -10.22 -14.05
CA ASP A 258 11.14 -9.10 -14.95
C ASP A 258 10.73 -7.87 -14.13
N GLY A 259 11.64 -6.89 -14.02
CA GLY A 259 11.44 -5.65 -13.28
C GLY A 259 10.55 -4.62 -13.98
N SER A 260 9.64 -5.02 -14.85
CA SER A 260 8.78 -4.13 -15.63
C SER A 260 7.41 -3.85 -15.02
N TYR A 261 7.08 -4.45 -13.88
CA TYR A 261 5.82 -4.16 -13.19
C TYR A 261 5.77 -2.71 -12.68
N SER A 262 4.62 -2.08 -12.81
CA SER A 262 4.40 -0.67 -12.47
C SER A 262 3.09 -0.43 -11.70
N GLY A 263 2.51 -1.48 -11.10
CA GLY A 263 1.21 -1.41 -10.42
C GLY A 263 0.00 -1.69 -11.31
N ASP A 264 0.20 -1.86 -12.63
CA ASP A 264 -0.90 -2.07 -13.58
C ASP A 264 -1.11 -3.57 -13.87
N PRO A 265 -2.36 -4.09 -13.75
CA PRO A 265 -2.67 -5.51 -13.96
C PRO A 265 -2.69 -5.95 -15.42
N SER A 266 -2.61 -5.03 -16.37
CA SER A 266 -2.83 -5.27 -17.81
C SER A 266 -1.94 -6.36 -18.38
N LEU A 267 -0.67 -6.45 -17.94
CA LEU A 267 0.27 -7.47 -18.44
C LEU A 267 -0.08 -8.86 -17.93
N PHE A 268 -0.54 -8.98 -16.68
CA PHE A 268 -0.98 -10.27 -16.14
C PHE A 268 -2.19 -10.82 -16.90
N ILE A 269 -3.16 -9.94 -17.20
CA ILE A 269 -4.35 -10.28 -17.99
C ILE A 269 -3.96 -10.62 -19.43
N ALA A 270 -3.13 -9.80 -20.08
CA ALA A 270 -2.74 -9.97 -21.47
C ALA A 270 -1.97 -11.28 -21.72
N ASP A 271 -1.21 -11.73 -20.73
CA ASP A 271 -0.46 -12.99 -20.78
C ASP A 271 -1.28 -14.18 -20.28
N GLU A 272 -2.56 -13.99 -20.00
CA GLU A 272 -3.48 -15.03 -19.53
C GLU A 272 -2.95 -15.78 -18.30
N GLY A 273 -2.25 -15.09 -17.38
CA GLY A 273 -1.68 -15.65 -16.14
C GLY A 273 -0.49 -16.59 -16.35
N THR A 274 0.18 -16.53 -17.51
CA THR A 274 1.39 -17.33 -17.77
C THR A 274 2.64 -16.79 -17.07
N ALA A 275 2.62 -15.54 -16.59
CA ALA A 275 3.63 -14.98 -15.69
C ALA A 275 3.02 -14.80 -14.30
N ALA A 276 3.84 -14.98 -13.27
CA ALA A 276 3.52 -14.55 -11.91
C ALA A 276 3.81 -13.06 -11.74
N GLN A 277 3.25 -12.43 -10.72
CA GLN A 277 3.37 -10.99 -10.51
C GLN A 277 3.39 -10.64 -9.03
N GLN A 278 4.13 -9.60 -8.69
CA GLN A 278 4.07 -8.95 -7.39
C GLN A 278 2.69 -8.35 -7.14
N GLY A 279 2.25 -8.32 -5.90
CA GLY A 279 1.05 -7.66 -5.40
C GLY A 279 1.06 -7.61 -3.88
N PHE A 280 -0.08 -7.27 -3.30
CA PHE A 280 -0.32 -7.21 -1.87
C PHE A 280 -1.48 -8.11 -1.49
N GLY A 281 -1.30 -8.96 -0.48
CA GLY A 281 -2.30 -9.96 -0.10
C GLY A 281 -3.62 -9.37 0.38
N SER A 282 -3.59 -8.15 0.87
CA SER A 282 -4.72 -7.34 1.36
C SER A 282 -5.58 -6.68 0.26
N ALA A 283 -5.16 -6.70 -1.00
CA ALA A 283 -5.86 -6.00 -2.09
C ALA A 283 -6.04 -6.87 -3.35
N GLU A 284 -4.94 -7.25 -4.04
CA GLU A 284 -5.00 -7.88 -5.35
C GLU A 284 -5.83 -9.16 -5.43
N PRO A 285 -5.84 -10.09 -4.47
CA PRO A 285 -6.66 -11.30 -4.60
C PRO A 285 -8.13 -11.00 -4.79
N TYR A 286 -8.68 -10.03 -4.05
CA TYR A 286 -10.06 -9.60 -4.20
C TYR A 286 -10.30 -8.87 -5.52
N LEU A 287 -9.43 -7.90 -5.84
CA LEU A 287 -9.50 -7.11 -7.07
C LEU A 287 -9.54 -8.03 -8.31
N TYR A 288 -8.62 -9.00 -8.38
CA TYR A 288 -8.53 -9.92 -9.52
C TYR A 288 -9.73 -10.85 -9.62
N GLU A 289 -10.23 -11.36 -8.50
CA GLU A 289 -11.36 -12.29 -8.51
C GLU A 289 -12.69 -11.59 -8.80
N ASN A 290 -12.91 -10.35 -8.31
CA ASN A 290 -14.24 -9.75 -8.25
C ASN A 290 -14.43 -8.52 -9.14
N GLU A 291 -13.39 -7.74 -9.41
CA GLU A 291 -13.55 -6.41 -10.00
C GLU A 291 -12.82 -6.22 -11.33
N LEU A 292 -11.75 -6.97 -11.57
CA LEU A 292 -10.88 -6.75 -12.71
C LEU A 292 -11.48 -7.34 -13.98
N GLU A 293 -12.14 -6.50 -14.80
CA GLU A 293 -12.71 -6.92 -16.08
C GLU A 293 -11.64 -7.54 -16.99
N GLY A 294 -11.90 -8.74 -17.45
CA GLY A 294 -10.96 -9.51 -18.29
C GLY A 294 -10.18 -10.59 -17.54
N TRP A 295 -10.29 -10.62 -16.20
CA TRP A 295 -9.76 -11.73 -15.36
C TRP A 295 -10.90 -12.43 -14.60
N LEU A 296 -11.45 -11.85 -13.56
CA LEU A 296 -12.61 -12.30 -12.77
C LEU A 296 -12.49 -13.78 -12.31
N LYS A 297 -11.35 -14.16 -11.77
CA LYS A 297 -11.07 -15.47 -11.19
C LYS A 297 -10.00 -15.36 -10.11
N PRO A 298 -9.93 -16.31 -9.16
CA PRO A 298 -8.96 -16.24 -8.07
C PRO A 298 -7.52 -16.30 -8.56
N VAL A 299 -6.62 -15.74 -7.78
CA VAL A 299 -5.17 -15.96 -7.85
C VAL A 299 -4.72 -16.72 -6.61
N ALA A 300 -3.63 -17.48 -6.72
CA ALA A 300 -2.90 -18.01 -5.58
C ALA A 300 -1.66 -17.16 -5.33
N TYR A 301 -1.18 -17.13 -4.09
CA TYR A 301 -0.03 -16.31 -3.73
C TYR A 301 0.74 -16.85 -2.52
N GLU A 302 1.94 -16.32 -2.33
CA GLU A 302 2.77 -16.51 -1.12
C GLU A 302 3.43 -15.19 -0.77
N TYR A 303 3.49 -14.86 0.52
CA TYR A 303 4.14 -13.64 1.00
C TYR A 303 5.67 -13.74 0.88
N ILE A 304 6.32 -12.62 0.52
CA ILE A 304 7.78 -12.56 0.44
C ILE A 304 8.42 -12.78 1.81
N ASN A 305 7.72 -12.37 2.87
CA ASN A 305 8.11 -12.57 4.26
C ASN A 305 8.33 -14.05 4.61
N ASP A 306 7.48 -14.95 4.08
CA ASP A 306 7.53 -16.38 4.38
C ASP A 306 8.79 -17.07 3.80
N LEU A 307 9.52 -16.38 2.91
CA LEU A 307 10.78 -16.84 2.34
C LEU A 307 12.01 -16.15 2.93
N GLY A 308 11.87 -15.44 4.03
CA GLY A 308 12.98 -14.88 4.80
C GLY A 308 13.38 -13.45 4.46
N TRP A 309 12.54 -12.72 3.68
CA TRP A 309 12.66 -11.27 3.56
C TRP A 309 11.71 -10.62 4.56
N GLU A 310 12.12 -10.58 5.82
CA GLU A 310 11.26 -10.26 6.97
C GLU A 310 11.33 -8.77 7.33
N ASN A 311 11.17 -7.88 6.32
CA ASN A 311 11.10 -6.44 6.59
C ASN A 311 9.77 -6.07 7.26
N TYR A 312 9.80 -5.03 8.09
CA TYR A 312 8.59 -4.35 8.54
C TYR A 312 8.13 -3.40 7.44
N ALA A 313 6.86 -3.54 7.04
CA ALA A 313 6.23 -2.67 6.06
C ALA A 313 5.61 -1.45 6.76
N GLU A 314 5.52 -0.33 6.04
CA GLU A 314 4.73 0.84 6.43
C GLU A 314 4.96 1.33 7.86
N SER A 315 6.20 1.23 8.33
CA SER A 315 6.55 1.70 9.66
C SER A 315 6.49 3.23 9.72
N ILE A 316 5.96 3.76 10.82
CA ILE A 316 5.92 5.19 11.08
C ILE A 316 7.32 5.67 11.42
N ALA A 317 7.94 6.39 10.51
CA ALA A 317 9.33 6.84 10.63
C ALA A 317 9.46 8.36 10.60
N THR A 318 10.55 8.84 11.15
CA THR A 318 10.93 10.25 11.15
C THR A 318 12.42 10.42 10.92
N ARG A 319 12.89 11.66 10.73
CA ARG A 319 14.33 11.93 10.67
C ARG A 319 14.98 11.77 12.04
N PRO A 320 16.24 11.33 12.14
CA PRO A 320 16.93 11.11 13.41
C PRO A 320 16.94 12.34 14.35
N GLU A 321 17.10 13.55 13.80
CA GLU A 321 17.10 14.79 14.58
C GLU A 321 15.75 15.11 15.23
N ASN A 322 14.66 14.54 14.73
CA ASN A 322 13.32 14.74 15.27
C ASN A 322 13.08 13.90 16.53
N ILE A 323 13.80 12.81 16.74
CA ILE A 323 13.66 11.94 17.91
C ILE A 323 13.83 12.72 19.21
N GLU A 324 14.87 13.55 19.33
CA GLU A 324 15.07 14.41 20.51
C GLU A 324 14.17 15.65 20.47
N THR A 325 13.98 16.26 19.28
CA THR A 325 13.25 17.53 19.13
C THR A 325 11.77 17.37 19.47
N TYR A 326 11.14 16.28 19.05
CA TYR A 326 9.71 15.99 19.23
C TYR A 326 9.45 14.83 20.20
N SER A 327 10.40 14.52 21.08
CA SER A 327 10.31 13.39 22.01
C SER A 327 9.01 13.40 22.84
N GLU A 328 8.59 14.55 23.38
CA GLU A 328 7.33 14.67 24.13
C GLU A 328 6.08 14.50 23.24
N CYS A 329 6.15 14.88 21.96
CA CYS A 329 5.11 14.63 20.99
C CYS A 329 4.99 13.13 20.73
N PHE A 330 6.10 12.46 20.40
CA PHE A 330 6.09 11.03 20.10
C PHE A 330 5.66 10.18 21.30
N ALA A 331 6.06 10.55 22.50
CA ALA A 331 5.62 9.87 23.72
C ALA A 331 4.09 9.91 23.95
N GLY A 332 3.41 10.94 23.41
CA GLY A 332 1.95 11.00 23.43
C GLY A 332 1.28 10.42 22.18
N LEU A 333 1.90 10.57 21.03
CA LEU A 333 1.32 10.19 19.73
C LEU A 333 1.45 8.69 19.43
N VAL A 334 2.61 8.05 19.71
CA VAL A 334 2.85 6.64 19.37
C VAL A 334 1.84 5.71 20.07
N PRO A 335 1.53 5.86 21.36
CA PRO A 335 0.46 5.08 21.99
C PRO A 335 -0.92 5.26 21.35
N LEU A 336 -1.22 6.46 20.80
CA LEU A 336 -2.46 6.67 20.05
C LEU A 336 -2.46 5.90 18.72
N ILE A 337 -1.34 5.84 18.02
CA ILE A 337 -1.19 5.07 16.78
C ILE A 337 -1.33 3.56 17.08
N GLN A 338 -0.66 3.04 18.12
CA GLN A 338 -0.82 1.65 18.54
C GLN A 338 -2.29 1.31 18.85
N GLN A 339 -3.00 2.18 19.58
CA GLN A 339 -4.41 1.96 19.88
C GLN A 339 -5.27 2.07 18.63
N ALA A 340 -4.99 3.02 17.72
CA ALA A 340 -5.70 3.17 16.47
C ALA A 340 -5.59 1.93 15.57
N SER A 341 -4.47 1.23 15.59
CA SER A 341 -4.31 -0.06 14.88
C SER A 341 -5.31 -1.11 15.41
N ILE A 342 -5.48 -1.18 16.72
CA ILE A 342 -6.45 -2.10 17.35
C ILE A 342 -7.88 -1.66 17.02
N ASP A 343 -8.21 -0.38 17.21
CA ASP A 343 -9.55 0.17 17.00
C ASP A 343 -9.99 -0.02 15.54
N TYR A 344 -9.10 0.24 14.59
CA TYR A 344 -9.37 0.02 13.17
C TYR A 344 -9.62 -1.45 12.83
N LEU A 345 -8.86 -2.37 13.42
CA LEU A 345 -9.13 -3.79 13.26
C LEU A 345 -10.45 -4.21 13.88
N GLU A 346 -10.89 -3.61 15.00
CA GLU A 346 -12.14 -3.95 15.68
C GLU A 346 -13.37 -3.38 14.96
N ASP A 347 -13.33 -2.10 14.57
CA ASP A 347 -14.44 -1.41 13.89
C ASP A 347 -13.94 -0.48 12.76
N PRO A 348 -13.70 -1.02 11.54
CA PRO A 348 -13.13 -0.25 10.43
C PRO A 348 -14.15 0.64 9.70
N ALA A 349 -15.44 0.61 10.05
CA ALA A 349 -16.50 1.14 9.20
C ALA A 349 -16.36 2.65 8.94
N GLU A 350 -16.22 3.44 10.00
CA GLU A 350 -16.08 4.92 9.88
C GLU A 350 -14.79 5.30 9.21
N THR A 351 -13.69 4.62 9.52
CA THR A 351 -12.39 4.85 8.89
C THR A 351 -12.38 4.53 7.40
N ASN A 352 -12.99 3.41 7.02
CA ASN A 352 -13.15 3.08 5.60
C ASN A 352 -14.02 4.09 4.85
N GLU A 353 -14.99 4.76 5.50
CA GLU A 353 -15.72 5.87 4.88
C GLU A 353 -14.78 7.04 4.56
N VAL A 354 -13.84 7.41 5.45
CA VAL A 354 -12.85 8.46 5.19
C VAL A 354 -11.93 8.09 4.02
N ILE A 355 -11.44 6.85 3.98
CA ILE A 355 -10.60 6.34 2.90
C ILE A 355 -11.34 6.39 1.57
N LEU A 356 -12.58 5.89 1.52
CA LEU A 356 -13.40 5.86 0.31
C LEU A 356 -13.80 7.27 -0.15
N ASP A 357 -14.09 8.20 0.76
CA ASP A 357 -14.34 9.61 0.45
C ASP A 357 -13.11 10.26 -0.20
N ALA A 358 -11.90 9.96 0.30
CA ALA A 358 -10.66 10.44 -0.27
C ALA A 358 -10.45 9.91 -1.70
N VAL A 359 -10.65 8.60 -1.91
CA VAL A 359 -10.56 7.97 -3.23
C VAL A 359 -11.60 8.54 -4.20
N ASP A 360 -12.86 8.73 -3.76
CA ASP A 360 -13.92 9.32 -4.62
C ASP A 360 -13.55 10.74 -5.09
N GLN A 361 -12.84 11.51 -4.26
CA GLN A 361 -12.51 12.89 -4.58
C GLN A 361 -11.25 13.05 -5.45
N PHE A 362 -10.24 12.21 -5.30
CA PHE A 362 -8.99 12.37 -6.04
C PHE A 362 -8.39 11.09 -6.65
N GLY A 363 -8.88 9.91 -6.30
CA GLY A 363 -8.30 8.65 -6.81
C GLY A 363 -8.19 8.59 -8.33
N ALA A 364 -9.26 8.99 -9.04
CA ALA A 364 -9.29 8.98 -10.50
C ALA A 364 -8.24 9.89 -11.16
N ASP A 365 -7.84 11.00 -10.52
CA ASP A 365 -6.83 11.92 -11.06
C ASP A 365 -5.42 11.30 -11.02
N PHE A 366 -5.22 10.30 -10.14
CA PHE A 366 -3.97 9.55 -9.98
C PHE A 366 -4.04 8.10 -10.49
N GLY A 367 -5.16 7.73 -11.14
CA GLY A 367 -5.35 6.38 -11.67
C GLY A 367 -5.57 5.31 -10.60
N TRP A 368 -6.10 5.71 -9.43
CA TRP A 368 -6.41 4.83 -8.31
C TRP A 368 -7.92 4.60 -8.18
N ASP A 369 -8.31 3.35 -8.06
CA ASP A 369 -9.69 2.91 -7.83
C ASP A 369 -9.70 1.95 -6.63
N TYR A 370 -10.56 2.21 -5.66
CA TYR A 370 -10.64 1.44 -4.43
C TYR A 370 -12.09 1.36 -3.98
N THR A 371 -12.59 0.16 -3.76
CA THR A 371 -14.02 -0.08 -3.54
C THR A 371 -14.31 -0.48 -2.09
N PRO A 372 -15.57 -0.37 -1.65
CA PRO A 372 -15.97 -0.92 -0.35
C PRO A 372 -15.66 -2.42 -0.21
N GLY A 373 -15.74 -3.18 -1.32
CA GLY A 373 -15.43 -4.61 -1.30
C GLY A 373 -13.94 -4.88 -1.10
N THR A 374 -13.08 -4.10 -1.74
CA THR A 374 -11.62 -4.18 -1.54
C THR A 374 -11.26 -3.78 -0.11
N ALA A 375 -11.90 -2.75 0.44
CA ALA A 375 -11.69 -2.30 1.82
C ALA A 375 -12.09 -3.37 2.84
N GLU A 376 -13.27 -4.01 2.68
CA GLU A 376 -13.72 -5.10 3.55
C GLU A 376 -12.77 -6.30 3.48
N TYR A 377 -12.38 -6.71 2.27
CA TYR A 377 -11.42 -7.79 2.06
C TYR A 377 -10.05 -7.48 2.69
N GLY A 378 -9.56 -6.26 2.54
CA GLY A 378 -8.27 -5.83 3.10
C GLY A 378 -8.21 -6.05 4.61
N ILE A 379 -9.23 -5.57 5.34
CA ILE A 379 -9.32 -5.76 6.79
C ILE A 379 -9.45 -7.24 7.18
N GLU A 380 -10.27 -8.01 6.47
CA GLU A 380 -10.41 -9.44 6.74
C GLU A 380 -9.10 -10.18 6.58
N THR A 381 -8.34 -9.85 5.54
CA THR A 381 -7.02 -10.45 5.25
C THR A 381 -5.97 -10.01 6.27
N ILE A 382 -5.91 -8.71 6.60
CA ILE A 382 -4.99 -8.18 7.62
C ILE A 382 -5.14 -8.95 8.93
N LYS A 383 -6.39 -9.21 9.35
CA LYS A 383 -6.70 -10.01 10.55
C LYS A 383 -6.37 -11.50 10.39
N ALA A 384 -6.82 -12.11 9.30
CA ALA A 384 -6.74 -13.55 9.11
C ALA A 384 -5.31 -14.04 8.95
N ASP A 385 -4.47 -13.27 8.27
CA ASP A 385 -3.09 -13.62 7.98
C ASP A 385 -2.10 -13.05 9.02
N GLY A 386 -2.62 -12.31 10.02
CA GLY A 386 -1.81 -11.70 11.08
C GLY A 386 -0.82 -10.68 10.54
N LEU A 387 -1.23 -9.91 9.52
CA LEU A 387 -0.38 -8.88 8.94
C LEU A 387 -0.14 -7.75 9.94
N VAL A 388 -1.19 -7.34 10.66
CA VAL A 388 -1.09 -6.56 11.90
C VAL A 388 -1.33 -7.50 13.07
N ALA A 389 -0.36 -7.64 13.94
CA ALA A 389 -0.38 -8.58 15.06
C ALA A 389 0.55 -8.08 16.17
N ASN A 390 0.44 -8.71 17.32
CA ASN A 390 1.47 -8.53 18.35
C ASN A 390 2.79 -9.11 17.87
N GLY A 391 3.87 -8.47 18.28
CA GLY A 391 5.20 -9.05 18.21
C GLY A 391 5.36 -10.28 19.13
N PRO A 392 6.55 -10.86 19.23
CA PRO A 392 6.79 -12.04 20.05
C PRO A 392 6.61 -11.80 21.56
N ASP A 393 6.43 -10.58 22.00
CA ASP A 393 6.31 -10.12 23.40
C ASP A 393 4.91 -9.58 23.75
N ASP A 394 3.89 -9.91 22.99
CA ASP A 394 2.50 -9.53 23.18
C ASP A 394 2.22 -8.00 23.05
N ILE A 395 3.11 -7.24 22.35
CA ILE A 395 2.98 -5.80 22.12
C ILE A 395 2.72 -5.55 20.62
N VAL A 396 1.78 -4.67 20.28
CA VAL A 396 1.56 -4.24 18.90
C VAL A 396 2.44 -3.03 18.57
N GLY A 397 2.97 -2.96 17.35
CA GLY A 397 3.68 -1.78 16.84
C GLY A 397 5.16 -1.66 17.26
N ASN A 398 5.70 -2.61 18.02
CA ASN A 398 7.13 -2.62 18.40
C ASN A 398 7.99 -3.40 17.38
N PHE A 399 9.29 -3.23 17.49
CA PHE A 399 10.28 -3.88 16.61
C PHE A 399 11.06 -4.96 17.33
N ASP A 400 11.24 -6.12 16.70
CA ASP A 400 12.25 -7.10 17.08
C ASP A 400 13.61 -6.67 16.50
N MET A 401 14.52 -6.24 17.39
CA MET A 401 15.84 -5.75 17.01
C MET A 401 16.72 -6.83 16.37
N ASP A 402 16.55 -8.10 16.75
CA ASP A 402 17.30 -9.22 16.15
C ASP A 402 16.81 -9.46 14.70
N ARG A 403 15.51 -9.36 14.44
CA ARG A 403 14.92 -9.41 13.09
C ARG A 403 15.44 -8.28 12.21
N VAL A 404 15.45 -7.04 12.70
CA VAL A 404 15.98 -5.90 11.93
C VAL A 404 17.46 -6.06 11.64
N ASN A 405 18.28 -6.53 12.60
CA ASN A 405 19.69 -6.82 12.35
C ASN A 405 19.88 -7.95 11.33
N GLY A 406 19.02 -8.98 11.37
CA GLY A 406 19.02 -10.04 10.37
C GLY A 406 18.72 -9.51 8.95
N LEU A 407 17.76 -8.62 8.83
CA LEU A 407 17.46 -7.96 7.55
C LEU A 407 18.64 -7.11 7.06
N ILE A 408 19.30 -6.35 7.94
CA ILE A 408 20.49 -5.54 7.61
C ILE A 408 21.60 -6.43 7.02
N GLU A 409 21.86 -7.59 7.63
CA GLU A 409 22.88 -8.53 7.14
C GLU A 409 22.58 -9.02 5.71
N LEU A 410 21.30 -9.19 5.36
CA LEU A 410 20.85 -9.60 4.03
C LEU A 410 20.84 -8.44 3.03
N ALA A 411 20.31 -7.28 3.43
CA ALA A 411 19.96 -6.17 2.54
C ALA A 411 21.18 -5.32 2.15
N VAL A 412 22.10 -5.02 3.09
CA VAL A 412 23.25 -4.13 2.84
C VAL A 412 24.08 -4.59 1.65
N PRO A 413 24.54 -5.86 1.54
CA PRO A 413 25.31 -6.31 0.39
C PRO A 413 24.56 -6.21 -0.94
N ILE A 414 23.23 -6.37 -0.93
CA ILE A 414 22.37 -6.26 -2.11
C ILE A 414 22.32 -4.80 -2.55
N TYR A 415 22.02 -3.88 -1.64
CA TYR A 415 21.95 -2.45 -1.95
C TYR A 415 23.29 -1.86 -2.41
N GLU A 416 24.41 -2.30 -1.80
CA GLU A 416 25.76 -1.93 -2.29
C GLU A 416 25.99 -2.44 -3.72
N ALA A 417 25.56 -3.64 -4.05
CA ALA A 417 25.66 -4.20 -5.39
C ALA A 417 24.78 -3.45 -6.42
N GLN A 418 23.63 -2.94 -5.99
CA GLN A 418 22.75 -2.08 -6.79
C GLN A 418 23.30 -0.65 -6.93
N GLY A 419 24.33 -0.28 -6.17
CA GLY A 419 25.00 1.03 -6.22
C GLY A 419 24.46 2.06 -5.23
N ALA A 420 23.60 1.64 -4.28
CA ALA A 420 23.26 2.46 -3.13
C ALA A 420 24.44 2.53 -2.14
N SER A 421 24.36 3.44 -1.20
CA SER A 421 25.39 3.69 -0.19
C SER A 421 24.80 3.65 1.22
N PRO A 422 24.39 2.49 1.72
CA PRO A 422 23.93 2.37 3.10
C PRO A 422 24.99 2.88 4.08
N MET A 423 24.57 3.33 5.26
CA MET A 423 25.46 3.78 6.32
C MET A 423 26.48 2.68 6.68
N GLU A 424 27.76 3.02 6.78
CA GLU A 424 28.80 2.06 7.15
C GLU A 424 28.59 1.55 8.60
N GLY A 425 28.35 0.25 8.74
CA GLY A 425 28.14 -0.40 10.03
C GLY A 425 26.77 -0.10 10.65
N VAL A 426 25.78 0.17 9.81
CA VAL A 426 24.37 0.36 10.23
C VAL A 426 23.90 -0.77 11.13
N THR A 427 23.15 -0.44 12.16
CA THR A 427 22.57 -1.37 13.15
C THR A 427 21.06 -1.15 13.27
N ALA A 428 20.35 -2.03 13.96
CA ALA A 428 18.90 -1.87 14.15
C ALA A 428 18.56 -0.54 14.84
N GLU A 429 19.37 -0.06 15.76
CA GLU A 429 19.17 1.18 16.49
C GLU A 429 19.31 2.43 15.59
N ASP A 430 19.95 2.31 14.42
CA ASP A 430 20.02 3.37 13.42
C ASP A 430 18.77 3.41 12.50
N ILE A 431 17.96 2.36 12.52
CA ILE A 431 16.79 2.17 11.64
C ILE A 431 15.46 2.27 12.41
N VAL A 432 15.40 1.71 13.62
CA VAL A 432 14.16 1.64 14.42
C VAL A 432 14.42 1.95 15.89
N THR A 433 13.35 2.33 16.61
CA THR A 433 13.40 2.48 18.08
C THR A 433 12.07 2.09 18.72
N ASN A 434 12.12 1.46 19.89
CA ASN A 434 10.96 1.16 20.73
C ASN A 434 10.80 2.17 21.89
N GLU A 435 11.49 3.33 21.84
CA GLU A 435 11.52 4.30 22.93
C GLU A 435 10.13 4.84 23.32
N PHE A 436 9.23 4.95 22.32
CA PHE A 436 7.92 5.58 22.49
C PHE A 436 6.76 4.58 22.56
N ILE A 437 7.05 3.29 22.40
CA ILE A 437 6.06 2.20 22.44
C ILE A 437 5.52 2.04 23.85
N ASP A 438 4.20 2.01 24.00
CA ASP A 438 3.56 1.63 25.26
C ASP A 438 3.45 0.09 25.34
N PRO A 439 4.21 -0.55 26.25
CA PRO A 439 4.23 -2.01 26.34
C PRO A 439 2.94 -2.61 26.94
N SER A 440 1.95 -1.81 27.26
CA SER A 440 0.64 -2.28 27.74
C SER A 440 -0.40 -2.39 26.63
N ILE A 441 -0.09 -1.93 25.40
CA ILE A 441 -0.98 -1.95 24.25
C ILE A 441 -0.63 -3.17 23.37
N GLY A 442 -1.62 -4.04 23.19
CA GLY A 442 -1.50 -5.27 22.39
C GLY A 442 -2.87 -5.81 22.02
N LEU A 443 -2.91 -6.66 20.97
CA LEU A 443 -4.08 -7.35 20.42
C LEU A 443 -4.48 -8.57 21.28
#